data_6695ffc4cf6ff9feeaedfb02ecc7d83d
#
_entry.id   6695ffc4cf6ff9feeaedfb02ecc7d83d
#
_cell.length_a   1.000
_cell.length_b   1.000
_cell.length_c   1.000
_cell.angle_alpha   90.00
_cell.angle_beta   90.00
_cell.angle_gamma   90.00
#
_symmetry.space_group_name_H-M   'P 1'
#
loop_
_entity.id
_entity.type
_entity.pdbx_description
1 polymer ?
#
loop_
_entity_poly.entity_id
_entity_poly.type
_entity_poly.pdbx_seq_one_letter_code
_entity_poly.pdbx_strand_id
1 'polypeptide(L)'
;MKKILITGAAGFIGYHLSQKLLKEGYEIYGIDNLNSYYDPALKQARLVQLQVSNFKFQQLDLQNYEGLTKVFTEFQPDIVINLAAQAGVRYSLENPRSYIESNLDGFFNILEASRQHGVNNFIYASSSSVYGNNEKSPFSETDNVDHPVSLYAATKKSNELIAHTYSHLYKMTTVGLRFFTVYGPWGRPDMAYYFFTKAILEGKKIQLFNQGLNLRDYTYIDDIVESIKRMLDGFDSLQPAVENDQYTATKSPYYHLFNIGGSNPVPVLEFVEILENALGKKAIRELVGFQAGDVFSTEAETKTLESFINFKPTITLKEGLGEFVEWYLRYYRIPH
;
A
#
# COMPACT_ATOMS: atom_id res chain seq x y z
N MET A 1 6.81 23.81 9.40
CA MET A 1 5.82 22.73 9.15
C MET A 1 6.27 22.04 7.86
N LYS A 2 6.56 20.72 7.90
CA LYS A 2 6.95 19.99 6.68
C LYS A 2 5.74 19.86 5.75
N LYS A 3 5.96 20.06 4.46
CA LYS A 3 4.96 19.96 3.40
C LYS A 3 5.08 18.62 2.69
N ILE A 4 4.00 17.84 2.65
CA ILE A 4 4.01 16.51 2.06
C ILE A 4 3.01 16.43 0.92
N LEU A 5 3.48 16.03 -0.25
CA LEU A 5 2.64 15.67 -1.39
C LEU A 5 2.32 14.17 -1.33
N ILE A 6 1.04 13.83 -1.23
CA ILE A 6 0.59 12.43 -1.20
C ILE A 6 -0.23 12.15 -2.46
N THR A 7 0.23 11.24 -3.30
CA THR A 7 -0.57 10.74 -4.42
C THR A 7 -1.37 9.51 -4.01
N GLY A 8 -2.54 9.30 -4.60
CA GLY A 8 -3.46 8.27 -4.12
C GLY A 8 -4.12 8.64 -2.79
N ALA A 9 -4.25 9.95 -2.49
CA ALA A 9 -4.75 10.46 -1.22
C ALA A 9 -6.21 10.06 -0.90
N ALA A 10 -7.03 9.80 -1.93
CA ALA A 10 -8.38 9.25 -1.77
C ALA A 10 -8.39 7.71 -1.73
N GLY A 11 -7.24 7.06 -1.88
CA GLY A 11 -7.06 5.63 -1.73
C GLY A 11 -7.11 5.18 -0.27
N PHE A 12 -7.05 3.87 -0.03
CA PHE A 12 -7.14 3.30 1.32
C PHE A 12 -5.98 3.77 2.22
N ILE A 13 -4.75 3.48 1.84
CA ILE A 13 -3.57 3.83 2.65
C ILE A 13 -3.36 5.35 2.65
N GLY A 14 -3.54 6.01 1.48
CA GLY A 14 -3.36 7.46 1.35
C GLY A 14 -4.29 8.27 2.25
N TYR A 15 -5.55 7.85 2.38
CA TYR A 15 -6.51 8.47 3.30
C TYR A 15 -6.07 8.37 4.76
N HIS A 16 -5.77 7.16 5.25
CA HIS A 16 -5.37 6.97 6.64
C HIS A 16 -4.05 7.67 6.98
N LEU A 17 -3.08 7.61 6.06
CA LEU A 17 -1.81 8.32 6.22
C LEU A 17 -2.02 9.83 6.27
N SER A 18 -2.83 10.38 5.35
CA SER A 18 -3.17 11.80 5.37
C SER A 18 -3.81 12.21 6.70
N GLN A 19 -4.79 11.41 7.18
CA GLN A 19 -5.45 11.69 8.45
C GLN A 19 -4.48 11.67 9.64
N LYS A 20 -3.56 10.70 9.68
CA LYS A 20 -2.53 10.60 10.72
C LYS A 20 -1.60 11.81 10.71
N LEU A 21 -1.05 12.15 9.55
CA LEU A 21 -0.08 13.25 9.42
C LEU A 21 -0.71 14.63 9.66
N LEU A 22 -1.97 14.83 9.24
CA LEU A 22 -2.70 16.07 9.53
C LEU A 22 -2.88 16.31 11.03
N LYS A 23 -3.19 15.25 11.80
CA LYS A 23 -3.28 15.32 13.28
C LYS A 23 -1.95 15.68 13.94
N GLU A 24 -0.83 15.37 13.31
CA GLU A 24 0.52 15.69 13.76
C GLU A 24 1.06 17.02 13.24
N GLY A 25 0.21 17.79 12.56
CA GLY A 25 0.52 19.15 12.15
C GLY A 25 1.29 19.30 10.83
N TYR A 26 1.35 18.25 9.99
CA TYR A 26 1.88 18.38 8.63
C TYR A 26 0.92 19.16 7.73
N GLU A 27 1.47 19.85 6.72
CA GLU A 27 0.68 20.41 5.62
C GLU A 27 0.67 19.41 4.46
N ILE A 28 -0.51 19.02 3.99
CA ILE A 28 -0.65 17.97 3.00
C ILE A 28 -1.34 18.47 1.75
N TYR A 29 -0.75 18.17 0.60
CA TYR A 29 -1.40 18.26 -0.69
C TYR A 29 -1.69 16.84 -1.21
N GLY A 30 -2.97 16.50 -1.31
CA GLY A 30 -3.44 15.21 -1.81
C GLY A 30 -3.74 15.25 -3.31
N ILE A 31 -3.30 14.24 -4.04
CA ILE A 31 -3.66 14.01 -5.45
C ILE A 31 -4.28 12.62 -5.59
N ASP A 32 -5.38 12.52 -6.34
CA ASP A 32 -5.99 11.27 -6.78
C ASP A 32 -6.78 11.53 -8.08
N ASN A 33 -6.81 10.59 -9.01
CA ASN A 33 -7.60 10.74 -10.23
C ASN A 33 -9.08 10.36 -10.06
N LEU A 34 -9.43 9.79 -8.91
CA LEU A 34 -10.78 9.31 -8.57
C LEU A 34 -11.35 8.32 -9.60
N ASN A 35 -10.49 7.47 -10.18
CA ASN A 35 -10.91 6.48 -11.17
C ASN A 35 -11.99 5.54 -10.63
N SER A 36 -12.72 4.91 -11.57
CA SER A 36 -13.85 4.03 -11.30
C SER A 36 -13.47 2.55 -11.15
N TYR A 37 -12.23 2.24 -10.80
CA TYR A 37 -11.80 0.85 -10.53
C TYR A 37 -12.68 0.18 -9.47
N TYR A 38 -13.07 0.93 -8.45
CA TYR A 38 -14.16 0.60 -7.55
C TYR A 38 -15.03 1.85 -7.33
N ASP A 39 -16.15 1.72 -6.62
CA ASP A 39 -17.11 2.80 -6.42
C ASP A 39 -16.42 4.11 -5.97
N PRO A 40 -16.45 5.17 -6.79
CA PRO A 40 -15.86 6.46 -6.44
C PRO A 40 -16.50 7.12 -5.20
N ALA A 41 -17.72 6.75 -4.83
CA ALA A 41 -18.38 7.28 -3.64
C ALA A 41 -17.57 7.00 -2.37
N LEU A 42 -16.88 5.85 -2.30
CA LEU A 42 -15.99 5.53 -1.18
C LEU A 42 -14.77 6.45 -1.13
N LYS A 43 -14.22 6.83 -2.30
CA LYS A 43 -13.11 7.80 -2.39
C LYS A 43 -13.56 9.19 -1.95
N GLN A 44 -14.73 9.63 -2.40
CA GLN A 44 -15.32 10.91 -2.00
C GLN A 44 -15.60 10.95 -0.49
N ALA A 45 -16.16 9.86 0.07
CA ALA A 45 -16.44 9.78 1.50
C ALA A 45 -15.16 9.89 2.35
N ARG A 46 -14.02 9.32 1.90
CA ARG A 46 -12.71 9.50 2.55
C ARG A 46 -12.25 10.95 2.48
N LEU A 47 -12.37 11.62 1.33
CA LEU A 47 -11.98 13.03 1.17
C LEU A 47 -12.79 13.96 2.06
N VAL A 48 -14.08 13.68 2.27
CA VAL A 48 -14.92 14.46 3.20
C VAL A 48 -14.35 14.43 4.62
N GLN A 49 -13.74 13.32 5.05
CA GLN A 49 -13.12 13.21 6.38
C GLN A 49 -11.79 13.99 6.51
N LEU A 50 -11.19 14.40 5.39
CA LEU A 50 -9.91 15.12 5.36
C LEU A 50 -10.08 16.65 5.23
N GLN A 51 -11.30 17.17 5.25
CA GLN A 51 -11.58 18.61 5.07
C GLN A 51 -11.18 19.44 6.29
N VAL A 52 -9.87 19.74 6.40
CA VAL A 52 -9.26 20.58 7.43
C VAL A 52 -8.34 21.62 6.78
N SER A 53 -7.98 22.68 7.50
CA SER A 53 -7.28 23.85 6.95
C SER A 53 -5.88 23.56 6.39
N ASN A 54 -5.20 22.52 6.89
CA ASN A 54 -3.86 22.10 6.43
C ASN A 54 -3.90 20.96 5.40
N PHE A 55 -5.07 20.66 4.82
CA PHE A 55 -5.24 19.72 3.71
C PHE A 55 -5.75 20.43 2.46
N LYS A 56 -5.03 20.25 1.36
CA LYS A 56 -5.49 20.61 0.02
C LYS A 56 -5.64 19.36 -0.83
N PHE A 57 -6.62 19.35 -1.71
CA PHE A 57 -6.86 18.23 -2.62
C PHE A 57 -7.02 18.70 -4.05
N GLN A 58 -6.43 17.98 -4.99
CA GLN A 58 -6.67 18.16 -6.42
C GLN A 58 -6.98 16.82 -7.08
N GLN A 59 -8.07 16.75 -7.81
CA GLN A 59 -8.31 15.64 -8.72
C GLN A 59 -7.38 15.79 -9.92
N LEU A 60 -6.37 14.90 -10.00
CA LEU A 60 -5.34 14.95 -11.04
C LEU A 60 -4.83 13.54 -11.32
N ASP A 61 -4.68 13.20 -12.60
CA ASP A 61 -4.02 11.99 -13.03
C ASP A 61 -2.50 12.22 -13.13
N LEU A 62 -1.70 11.24 -12.68
CA LEU A 62 -0.23 11.33 -12.76
C LEU A 62 0.30 11.34 -14.20
N GLN A 63 -0.50 10.94 -15.18
CA GLN A 63 -0.15 11.09 -16.61
C GLN A 63 -0.13 12.56 -17.06
N ASN A 64 -0.82 13.44 -16.35
CA ASN A 64 -0.84 14.88 -16.64
C ASN A 64 0.37 15.57 -16.03
N TYR A 65 1.53 15.48 -16.71
CA TYR A 65 2.79 16.05 -16.27
C TYR A 65 2.74 17.57 -16.06
N GLU A 66 2.04 18.30 -16.92
CA GLU A 66 1.85 19.77 -16.78
C GLU A 66 1.09 20.11 -15.50
N GLY A 67 0.03 19.34 -15.20
CA GLY A 67 -0.73 19.48 -13.94
C GLY A 67 0.15 19.22 -12.72
N LEU A 68 0.99 18.18 -12.75
CA LEU A 68 1.95 17.90 -11.69
C LEU A 68 2.93 19.06 -11.48
N THR A 69 3.52 19.57 -12.54
CA THR A 69 4.47 20.70 -12.48
C THR A 69 3.83 21.93 -11.80
N LYS A 70 2.55 22.24 -12.09
CA LYS A 70 1.82 23.31 -11.40
C LYS A 70 1.70 23.05 -9.90
N VAL A 71 1.33 21.83 -9.49
CA VAL A 71 1.23 21.45 -8.06
C VAL A 71 2.59 21.63 -7.37
N PHE A 72 3.68 21.15 -7.96
CA PHE A 72 5.01 21.30 -7.36
C PHE A 72 5.42 22.77 -7.24
N THR A 73 5.15 23.59 -8.26
CA THR A 73 5.46 25.03 -8.24
C THR A 73 4.68 25.77 -7.14
N GLU A 74 3.40 25.47 -6.98
CA GLU A 74 2.52 26.14 -6.01
C GLU A 74 2.74 25.65 -4.59
N PHE A 75 2.88 24.35 -4.39
CA PHE A 75 2.95 23.75 -3.06
C PHE A 75 4.36 23.65 -2.52
N GLN A 76 5.37 23.40 -3.37
CA GLN A 76 6.78 23.21 -2.99
C GLN A 76 6.94 22.15 -1.88
N PRO A 77 6.61 20.88 -2.14
CA PRO A 77 6.70 19.83 -1.13
C PRO A 77 8.12 19.54 -0.69
N ASP A 78 8.33 19.28 0.60
CA ASP A 78 9.60 18.80 1.17
C ASP A 78 9.78 17.28 0.91
N ILE A 79 8.65 16.55 0.87
CA ILE A 79 8.60 15.09 0.73
C ILE A 79 7.46 14.72 -0.22
N VAL A 80 7.70 13.73 -1.07
CA VAL A 80 6.65 13.09 -1.88
C VAL A 80 6.42 11.66 -1.40
N ILE A 81 5.15 11.30 -1.20
CA ILE A 81 4.73 9.93 -0.90
C ILE A 81 3.81 9.45 -2.02
N ASN A 82 4.34 8.61 -2.89
CA ASN A 82 3.62 8.09 -4.05
C ASN A 82 2.92 6.76 -3.72
N LEU A 83 1.63 6.84 -3.39
CA LEU A 83 0.76 5.68 -3.16
C LEU A 83 -0.21 5.43 -4.32
N ALA A 84 -0.31 6.37 -5.27
CA ALA A 84 -1.16 6.21 -6.45
C ALA A 84 -0.61 5.10 -7.35
N ALA A 85 -1.48 4.17 -7.70
CA ALA A 85 -1.21 3.11 -8.65
C ALA A 85 -2.51 2.44 -9.08
N GLN A 86 -2.52 1.83 -10.26
CA GLN A 86 -3.49 0.79 -10.54
C GLN A 86 -3.09 -0.46 -9.76
N ALA A 87 -3.93 -0.87 -8.83
CA ALA A 87 -3.70 -2.02 -7.96
C ALA A 87 -4.52 -3.24 -8.39
N GLY A 88 -4.23 -4.40 -7.79
CA GLY A 88 -4.94 -5.65 -8.04
C GLY A 88 -4.22 -6.54 -9.07
N VAL A 89 -3.77 -7.72 -8.63
CA VAL A 89 -3.06 -8.68 -9.51
C VAL A 89 -3.99 -9.17 -10.62
N ARG A 90 -5.23 -9.55 -10.27
CA ARG A 90 -6.19 -10.13 -11.24
C ARG A 90 -6.63 -9.13 -12.30
N TYR A 91 -6.93 -7.91 -11.91
CA TYR A 91 -7.35 -6.86 -12.84
C TYR A 91 -6.27 -6.51 -13.89
N SER A 92 -4.99 -6.81 -13.60
CA SER A 92 -3.91 -6.64 -14.59
C SER A 92 -4.04 -7.57 -15.82
N LEU A 93 -4.83 -8.65 -15.69
CA LEU A 93 -5.17 -9.53 -16.81
C LEU A 93 -6.34 -8.99 -17.65
N GLU A 94 -7.26 -8.25 -17.01
CA GLU A 94 -8.46 -7.70 -17.64
C GLU A 94 -8.18 -6.35 -18.33
N ASN A 95 -7.42 -5.48 -17.67
CA ASN A 95 -7.08 -4.15 -18.18
C ASN A 95 -5.57 -3.85 -18.02
N PRO A 96 -4.69 -4.52 -18.79
CA PRO A 96 -3.24 -4.37 -18.69
C PRO A 96 -2.77 -2.93 -18.99
N ARG A 97 -3.46 -2.20 -19.87
CA ARG A 97 -3.09 -0.87 -20.29
C ARG A 97 -3.07 0.12 -19.11
N SER A 98 -4.06 0.03 -18.22
CA SER A 98 -4.13 0.91 -17.05
C SER A 98 -2.92 0.76 -16.11
N TYR A 99 -2.25 -0.41 -16.10
CA TYR A 99 -1.03 -0.63 -15.31
C TYR A 99 0.19 0.04 -15.92
N ILE A 100 0.31 0.05 -17.23
CA ILE A 100 1.38 0.79 -17.91
C ILE A 100 1.19 2.28 -17.65
N GLU A 101 0.02 2.80 -17.93
CA GLU A 101 -0.32 4.22 -17.80
C GLU A 101 -0.15 4.74 -16.38
N SER A 102 -0.71 4.05 -15.38
CA SER A 102 -0.64 4.53 -13.99
C SER A 102 0.67 4.19 -13.29
N ASN A 103 1.18 2.94 -13.49
CA ASN A 103 2.29 2.45 -12.67
C ASN A 103 3.65 2.71 -13.31
N LEU A 104 3.74 2.87 -14.63
CA LEU A 104 5.01 3.24 -15.28
C LEU A 104 5.02 4.71 -15.67
N ASP A 105 4.13 5.16 -16.54
CA ASP A 105 4.11 6.55 -16.99
C ASP A 105 3.82 7.52 -15.83
N GLY A 106 2.79 7.22 -15.03
CA GLY A 106 2.44 8.03 -13.86
C GLY A 106 3.53 8.05 -12.79
N PHE A 107 4.15 6.88 -12.52
CA PHE A 107 5.26 6.80 -11.57
C PHE A 107 6.48 7.59 -12.04
N PHE A 108 6.84 7.45 -13.31
CA PHE A 108 7.94 8.22 -13.90
C PHE A 108 7.68 9.71 -13.78
N ASN A 109 6.48 10.16 -14.12
CA ASN A 109 6.12 11.57 -14.10
C ASN A 109 6.26 12.19 -12.71
N ILE A 110 5.74 11.53 -11.65
CA ILE A 110 5.84 12.08 -10.29
C ILE A 110 7.27 12.06 -9.76
N LEU A 111 8.07 11.04 -10.10
CA LEU A 111 9.47 10.96 -9.71
C LEU A 111 10.30 12.02 -10.42
N GLU A 112 10.11 12.22 -11.74
CA GLU A 112 10.80 13.24 -12.53
C GLU A 112 10.39 14.65 -12.10
N ALA A 113 9.10 14.90 -11.84
CA ALA A 113 8.65 16.17 -11.29
C ALA A 113 9.30 16.47 -9.92
N SER A 114 9.41 15.46 -9.05
CA SER A 114 10.13 15.59 -7.77
C SER A 114 11.57 16.03 -7.98
N ARG A 115 12.30 15.35 -8.88
CA ARG A 115 13.68 15.69 -9.21
C ARG A 115 13.83 17.12 -9.76
N GLN A 116 12.98 17.51 -10.72
CA GLN A 116 13.07 18.83 -11.35
C GLN A 116 12.76 19.98 -10.38
N HIS A 117 11.95 19.74 -9.35
CA HIS A 117 11.60 20.74 -8.33
C HIS A 117 12.46 20.62 -7.07
N GLY A 118 13.55 19.84 -7.09
CA GLY A 118 14.50 19.75 -5.99
C GLY A 118 14.02 18.97 -4.78
N VAL A 119 12.97 18.16 -4.91
CA VAL A 119 12.50 17.27 -3.84
C VAL A 119 13.39 16.03 -3.79
N ASN A 120 14.21 15.94 -2.76
CA ASN A 120 15.18 14.85 -2.60
C ASN A 120 14.64 13.65 -1.82
N ASN A 121 13.46 13.73 -1.24
CA ASN A 121 12.87 12.73 -0.36
C ASN A 121 11.62 12.12 -1.01
N PHE A 122 11.72 10.87 -1.46
CA PHE A 122 10.67 10.20 -2.22
C PHE A 122 10.36 8.81 -1.64
N ILE A 123 9.16 8.63 -1.11
CA ILE A 123 8.65 7.33 -0.63
C ILE A 123 7.66 6.81 -1.67
N TYR A 124 7.69 5.52 -1.97
CA TYR A 124 6.75 4.94 -2.94
C TYR A 124 6.27 3.54 -2.56
N ALA A 125 5.05 3.24 -2.98
CA ALA A 125 4.48 1.92 -2.81
C ALA A 125 5.02 0.94 -3.85
N SER A 126 5.82 -0.03 -3.39
CA SER A 126 6.05 -1.30 -4.07
C SER A 126 5.02 -2.34 -3.57
N SER A 127 5.28 -3.62 -3.71
CA SER A 127 4.35 -4.69 -3.36
C SER A 127 5.07 -6.00 -3.08
N SER A 128 4.55 -6.82 -2.18
CA SER A 128 4.99 -8.21 -1.99
C SER A 128 4.82 -9.06 -3.25
N SER A 129 3.99 -8.64 -4.20
CA SER A 129 3.82 -9.33 -5.50
C SER A 129 5.13 -9.40 -6.31
N VAL A 130 6.13 -8.55 -6.04
CA VAL A 130 7.44 -8.59 -6.71
C VAL A 130 8.21 -9.88 -6.43
N TYR A 131 7.92 -10.55 -5.30
CA TYR A 131 8.55 -11.84 -4.98
C TYR A 131 8.14 -12.97 -5.93
N GLY A 132 7.02 -12.82 -6.64
CA GLY A 132 6.59 -13.77 -7.67
C GLY A 132 6.45 -15.20 -7.13
N ASN A 133 7.10 -16.14 -7.78
CA ASN A 133 7.12 -17.57 -7.40
C ASN A 133 8.27 -17.91 -6.44
N ASN A 134 8.76 -16.98 -5.64
CA ASN A 134 9.78 -17.32 -4.64
C ASN A 134 9.23 -18.32 -3.62
N GLU A 135 9.93 -19.43 -3.43
CA GLU A 135 9.52 -20.53 -2.53
C GLU A 135 10.00 -20.33 -1.08
N LYS A 136 10.93 -19.40 -0.88
CA LYS A 136 11.44 -19.06 0.45
C LYS A 136 10.38 -18.33 1.26
N SER A 137 10.23 -18.65 2.55
CA SER A 137 9.42 -17.91 3.53
C SER A 137 10.23 -17.80 4.84
N PRO A 138 10.22 -16.63 5.49
CA PRO A 138 9.65 -15.34 5.06
C PRO A 138 10.41 -14.71 3.89
N PHE A 139 9.73 -13.84 3.11
CA PHE A 139 10.34 -13.07 2.04
C PHE A 139 11.22 -11.95 2.60
N SER A 140 12.46 -11.86 2.11
CA SER A 140 13.43 -10.83 2.51
C SER A 140 13.65 -9.83 1.38
N GLU A 141 14.00 -8.59 1.71
CA GLU A 141 14.32 -7.54 0.72
C GLU A 141 15.52 -7.92 -0.17
N THR A 142 16.37 -8.83 0.33
CA THR A 142 17.55 -9.34 -0.41
C THR A 142 17.24 -10.50 -1.36
N ASP A 143 16.01 -11.03 -1.34
CA ASP A 143 15.64 -12.13 -2.23
C ASP A 143 15.58 -11.66 -3.69
N ASN A 144 15.88 -12.59 -4.61
CA ASN A 144 15.74 -12.33 -6.03
C ASN A 144 14.26 -12.11 -6.41
N VAL A 145 13.98 -11.03 -7.13
CA VAL A 145 12.64 -10.63 -7.55
C VAL A 145 12.56 -10.40 -9.08
N ASP A 146 13.38 -11.10 -9.84
CA ASP A 146 13.46 -10.94 -11.29
C ASP A 146 12.46 -11.83 -12.07
N HIS A 147 11.62 -12.59 -11.35
CA HIS A 147 10.62 -13.49 -11.93
C HIS A 147 9.19 -13.15 -11.48
N PRO A 148 8.69 -11.92 -11.78
CA PRO A 148 7.32 -11.55 -11.48
C PRO A 148 6.31 -12.42 -12.26
N VAL A 149 5.19 -12.80 -11.62
CA VAL A 149 4.18 -13.69 -12.20
C VAL A 149 2.91 -12.95 -12.62
N SER A 150 2.93 -11.63 -12.58
CA SER A 150 1.84 -10.78 -13.07
C SER A 150 2.37 -9.46 -13.62
N LEU A 151 1.60 -8.85 -14.53
CA LEU A 151 1.94 -7.51 -15.03
C LEU A 151 2.00 -6.48 -13.91
N TYR A 152 1.09 -6.56 -12.93
CA TYR A 152 1.15 -5.71 -11.74
C TYR A 152 2.50 -5.83 -11.02
N ALA A 153 2.95 -7.07 -10.75
CA ALA A 153 4.24 -7.30 -10.11
C ALA A 153 5.41 -6.75 -10.95
N ALA A 154 5.37 -6.97 -12.26
CA ALA A 154 6.38 -6.45 -13.19
C ALA A 154 6.44 -4.92 -13.16
N THR A 155 5.29 -4.21 -13.15
CA THR A 155 5.28 -2.74 -13.03
C THR A 155 5.84 -2.26 -11.68
N LYS A 156 5.54 -2.96 -10.57
CA LYS A 156 6.09 -2.60 -9.26
C LYS A 156 7.60 -2.83 -9.19
N LYS A 157 8.10 -3.94 -9.74
CA LYS A 157 9.55 -4.16 -9.86
C LYS A 157 10.21 -3.10 -10.74
N SER A 158 9.58 -2.69 -11.84
CA SER A 158 10.07 -1.60 -12.69
C SER A 158 10.17 -0.29 -11.91
N ASN A 159 9.21 0.02 -11.03
CA ASN A 159 9.30 1.20 -10.16
C ASN A 159 10.53 1.15 -9.24
N GLU A 160 10.87 -0.01 -8.67
CA GLU A 160 12.08 -0.19 -7.86
C GLU A 160 13.34 0.10 -8.67
N LEU A 161 13.43 -0.41 -9.92
CA LEU A 161 14.58 -0.19 -10.81
C LEU A 161 14.71 1.28 -11.24
N ILE A 162 13.58 1.94 -11.56
CA ILE A 162 13.57 3.37 -11.93
C ILE A 162 14.00 4.21 -10.72
N ALA A 163 13.45 3.96 -9.53
CA ALA A 163 13.80 4.67 -8.31
C ALA A 163 15.29 4.51 -7.96
N HIS A 164 15.83 3.28 -8.09
CA HIS A 164 17.26 3.01 -7.90
C HIS A 164 18.13 3.84 -8.86
N THR A 165 17.72 3.94 -10.13
CA THR A 165 18.44 4.73 -11.13
C THR A 165 18.48 6.21 -10.75
N TYR A 166 17.35 6.76 -10.27
CA TYR A 166 17.28 8.17 -9.81
C TYR A 166 18.10 8.41 -8.55
N SER A 167 18.09 7.48 -7.61
CA SER A 167 18.93 7.53 -6.42
C SER A 167 20.42 7.56 -6.79
N HIS A 168 20.83 6.72 -7.73
CA HIS A 168 22.21 6.64 -8.17
C HIS A 168 22.67 7.91 -8.90
N LEU A 169 21.89 8.37 -9.89
CA LEU A 169 22.25 9.49 -10.77
C LEU A 169 22.10 10.85 -10.09
N TYR A 170 21.04 11.03 -9.32
CA TYR A 170 20.64 12.33 -8.79
C TYR A 170 20.74 12.47 -7.28
N LYS A 171 21.19 11.41 -6.59
CA LYS A 171 21.33 11.37 -5.12
C LYS A 171 20.00 11.66 -4.40
N MET A 172 18.88 11.31 -5.02
CA MET A 172 17.56 11.36 -4.39
C MET A 172 17.44 10.21 -3.40
N THR A 173 17.08 10.48 -2.16
CA THR A 173 16.76 9.44 -1.20
C THR A 173 15.38 8.86 -1.55
N THR A 174 15.37 7.63 -2.07
CA THR A 174 14.14 6.93 -2.42
C THR A 174 13.93 5.74 -1.49
N VAL A 175 12.70 5.60 -1.00
CA VAL A 175 12.30 4.50 -0.12
C VAL A 175 11.14 3.74 -0.74
N GLY A 176 11.39 2.53 -1.18
CA GLY A 176 10.37 1.60 -1.65
C GLY A 176 9.80 0.78 -0.49
N LEU A 177 8.48 0.74 -0.38
CA LEU A 177 7.77 -0.06 0.60
C LEU A 177 7.07 -1.22 -0.09
N ARG A 178 7.52 -2.45 0.16
CA ARG A 178 6.87 -3.67 -0.32
C ARG A 178 5.73 -4.02 0.62
N PHE A 179 4.53 -3.49 0.32
CA PHE A 179 3.34 -3.77 1.11
C PHE A 179 2.90 -5.22 0.98
N PHE A 180 2.65 -5.86 2.12
CA PHE A 180 1.90 -7.10 2.21
C PHE A 180 0.39 -6.80 2.30
N THR A 181 -0.44 -7.72 2.76
CA THR A 181 -1.89 -7.51 2.72
C THR A 181 -2.36 -6.57 3.82
N VAL A 182 -2.69 -5.34 3.44
CA VAL A 182 -3.23 -4.33 4.36
C VAL A 182 -4.75 -4.45 4.44
N TYR A 183 -5.30 -4.40 5.66
CA TYR A 183 -6.74 -4.46 5.91
C TYR A 183 -7.17 -3.46 6.98
N GLY A 184 -8.47 -3.16 7.05
CA GLY A 184 -9.05 -2.27 8.05
C GLY A 184 -10.23 -1.44 7.53
N PRO A 185 -10.79 -0.56 8.37
CA PRO A 185 -11.84 0.39 8.00
C PRO A 185 -11.49 1.20 6.76
N TRP A 186 -12.48 1.58 5.98
CA TRP A 186 -12.27 2.31 4.73
C TRP A 186 -11.42 1.55 3.70
N GLY A 187 -11.32 0.24 3.82
CA GLY A 187 -10.53 -0.60 2.94
C GLY A 187 -11.04 -0.64 1.50
N ARG A 188 -10.32 -1.36 0.64
CA ARG A 188 -10.67 -1.47 -0.78
C ARG A 188 -11.69 -2.60 -1.01
N PRO A 189 -12.74 -2.37 -1.82
CA PRO A 189 -13.78 -3.37 -2.10
C PRO A 189 -13.31 -4.62 -2.85
N ASP A 190 -12.18 -4.56 -3.55
CA ASP A 190 -11.58 -5.68 -4.28
C ASP A 190 -10.75 -6.62 -3.39
N MET A 191 -10.59 -6.31 -2.09
CA MET A 191 -9.85 -7.14 -1.14
C MET A 191 -10.73 -8.20 -0.49
N ALA A 192 -10.12 -9.33 -0.13
CA ALA A 192 -10.82 -10.51 0.38
C ALA A 192 -11.73 -10.23 1.59
N TYR A 193 -11.25 -9.46 2.57
CA TYR A 193 -12.03 -9.12 3.76
C TYR A 193 -13.32 -8.35 3.42
N TYR A 194 -13.26 -7.46 2.46
CA TYR A 194 -14.40 -6.67 2.03
C TYR A 194 -15.39 -7.52 1.22
N PHE A 195 -14.86 -8.25 0.26
CA PHE A 195 -15.65 -9.15 -0.58
C PHE A 195 -16.34 -10.25 0.25
N PHE A 196 -15.62 -10.88 1.19
CA PHE A 196 -16.19 -11.92 2.06
C PHE A 196 -17.28 -11.35 2.97
N THR A 197 -17.05 -10.19 3.58
CA THR A 197 -18.06 -9.50 4.41
C THR A 197 -19.35 -9.28 3.64
N LYS A 198 -19.26 -8.72 2.44
CA LYS A 198 -20.41 -8.50 1.57
C LYS A 198 -21.16 -9.81 1.27
N ALA A 199 -20.41 -10.83 0.85
CA ALA A 199 -21.00 -12.12 0.49
C ALA A 199 -21.68 -12.82 1.69
N ILE A 200 -21.06 -12.78 2.87
CA ILE A 200 -21.63 -13.35 4.10
C ILE A 200 -22.92 -12.63 4.48
N LEU A 201 -22.95 -11.31 4.46
CA LEU A 201 -24.15 -10.52 4.78
C LEU A 201 -25.29 -10.78 3.79
N GLU A 202 -24.97 -10.90 2.50
CA GLU A 202 -25.94 -11.20 1.45
C GLU A 202 -26.35 -12.70 1.39
N GLY A 203 -25.75 -13.56 2.20
CA GLY A 203 -26.01 -15.01 2.16
C GLY A 203 -25.52 -15.69 0.88
N LYS A 204 -24.51 -15.12 0.25
CA LYS A 204 -23.86 -15.68 -0.94
C LYS A 204 -22.70 -16.59 -0.58
N LYS A 205 -22.40 -17.54 -1.48
CA LYS A 205 -21.24 -18.42 -1.32
C LYS A 205 -19.93 -17.66 -1.45
N ILE A 206 -18.95 -18.04 -0.63
CA ILE A 206 -17.55 -17.64 -0.77
C ILE A 206 -16.71 -18.85 -1.19
N GLN A 207 -15.84 -18.66 -2.18
CA GLN A 207 -14.90 -19.69 -2.61
C GLN A 207 -13.58 -19.58 -1.83
N LEU A 208 -13.16 -20.69 -1.22
CA LEU A 208 -11.91 -20.79 -0.50
C LEU A 208 -10.94 -21.68 -1.31
N PHE A 209 -10.05 -21.02 -2.03
CA PHE A 209 -9.02 -21.71 -2.83
C PHE A 209 -8.05 -22.48 -1.92
N ASN A 210 -7.52 -23.58 -2.45
CA ASN A 210 -6.71 -24.52 -1.68
C ASN A 210 -7.35 -24.89 -0.34
N GLN A 211 -8.67 -25.08 -0.32
CA GLN A 211 -9.46 -25.39 0.88
C GLN A 211 -9.34 -24.35 2.01
N GLY A 212 -8.87 -23.13 1.70
CA GLY A 212 -8.61 -22.07 2.69
C GLY A 212 -7.28 -22.21 3.44
N LEU A 213 -6.39 -23.11 3.01
CA LEU A 213 -5.12 -23.41 3.65
C LEU A 213 -4.00 -22.43 3.26
N ASN A 214 -4.21 -21.59 2.26
CA ASN A 214 -3.23 -20.56 1.88
C ASN A 214 -2.99 -19.61 3.04
N LEU A 215 -1.71 -19.35 3.32
CA LEU A 215 -1.28 -18.43 4.38
C LEU A 215 -1.13 -17.00 3.83
N ARG A 216 -1.64 -16.03 4.56
CA ARG A 216 -1.53 -14.61 4.19
C ARG A 216 -1.11 -13.80 5.40
N ASP A 217 -0.14 -12.93 5.18
CA ASP A 217 0.31 -11.94 6.16
C ASP A 217 -0.59 -10.71 6.06
N TYR A 218 -1.43 -10.52 7.09
CA TYR A 218 -2.37 -9.41 7.19
C TYR A 218 -1.85 -8.37 8.18
N THR A 219 -1.83 -7.10 7.76
CA THR A 219 -1.42 -5.99 8.63
C THR A 219 -2.51 -4.95 8.73
N TYR A 220 -2.84 -4.56 9.95
CA TYR A 220 -3.87 -3.55 10.19
C TYR A 220 -3.41 -2.16 9.72
N ILE A 221 -4.34 -1.39 9.19
CA ILE A 221 -4.05 -0.09 8.55
C ILE A 221 -3.34 0.90 9.46
N ASP A 222 -3.69 0.96 10.75
CA ASP A 222 -3.08 1.91 11.67
C ASP A 222 -1.61 1.56 11.96
N ASP A 223 -1.25 0.27 12.03
CA ASP A 223 0.15 -0.17 12.13
C ASP A 223 0.95 0.21 10.89
N ILE A 224 0.33 0.13 9.70
CA ILE A 224 0.96 0.57 8.44
C ILE A 224 1.24 2.07 8.44
N VAL A 225 0.25 2.89 8.77
CA VAL A 225 0.44 4.35 8.76
C VAL A 225 1.35 4.84 9.88
N GLU A 226 1.36 4.15 11.02
CA GLU A 226 2.34 4.40 12.09
C GLU A 226 3.76 4.06 11.63
N SER A 227 3.96 2.95 10.93
CA SER A 227 5.26 2.58 10.37
C SER A 227 5.77 3.63 9.37
N ILE A 228 4.91 4.10 8.47
CA ILE A 228 5.28 5.15 7.49
C ILE A 228 5.60 6.47 8.21
N LYS A 229 4.82 6.84 9.22
CA LYS A 229 5.06 8.04 10.02
C LYS A 229 6.41 7.99 10.73
N ARG A 230 6.73 6.87 11.39
CA ARG A 230 8.04 6.72 12.05
C ARG A 230 9.19 6.71 11.06
N MET A 231 8.97 6.17 9.85
CA MET A 231 9.93 6.29 8.77
C MET A 231 10.17 7.76 8.38
N LEU A 232 9.12 8.58 8.32
CA LEU A 232 9.25 10.02 8.07
C LEU A 232 10.05 10.73 9.17
N ASP A 233 9.86 10.35 10.43
CA ASP A 233 10.63 10.90 11.56
C ASP A 233 12.13 10.56 11.47
N GLY A 234 12.43 9.34 11.03
CA GLY A 234 13.80 8.84 10.85
C GLY A 234 14.41 9.17 9.48
N PHE A 235 13.70 9.85 8.58
CA PHE A 235 14.12 9.98 7.18
C PHE A 235 15.48 10.66 7.00
N ASP A 236 15.78 11.65 7.84
CA ASP A 236 17.08 12.35 7.79
C ASP A 236 18.26 11.42 8.13
N SER A 237 18.03 10.32 8.85
CA SER A 237 19.04 9.30 9.15
C SER A 237 19.29 8.30 8.01
N LEU A 238 18.42 8.28 6.98
CA LEU A 238 18.63 7.54 5.73
C LEU A 238 19.54 8.29 4.74
N GLN A 239 19.96 9.53 5.04
CA GLN A 239 20.97 10.24 4.27
C GLN A 239 22.29 9.46 4.33
N PRO A 240 23.20 9.61 3.34
CA PRO A 240 24.31 8.69 3.14
C PRO A 240 25.10 8.50 4.43
N ALA A 241 24.71 7.51 5.18
CA ALA A 241 25.57 6.95 6.18
C ALA A 241 26.68 6.21 5.41
N VAL A 242 27.90 6.63 5.65
CA VAL A 242 29.15 5.93 5.38
C VAL A 242 28.99 4.52 4.79
N GLU A 243 29.83 4.15 3.87
CA GLU A 243 30.00 2.90 3.07
C GLU A 243 29.58 1.53 3.65
N ASN A 244 28.95 1.48 4.82
CA ASN A 244 28.53 0.27 5.55
C ASN A 244 27.04 0.26 5.92
N ASP A 245 26.16 0.86 5.12
CA ASP A 245 24.72 0.87 5.44
C ASP A 245 24.13 -0.54 5.34
N GLN A 246 23.82 -1.11 6.51
CA GLN A 246 23.16 -2.41 6.67
C GLN A 246 21.67 -2.41 6.24
N TYR A 247 21.10 -1.25 5.92
CA TYR A 247 19.69 -1.10 5.54
C TYR A 247 19.47 -1.09 4.03
N THR A 248 20.50 -1.22 3.21
CA THR A 248 20.35 -1.28 1.75
C THR A 248 20.58 -2.70 1.23
N ALA A 249 19.57 -3.31 0.64
CA ALA A 249 19.74 -4.51 -0.20
C ALA A 249 20.62 -4.22 -1.43
N THR A 250 20.89 -2.95 -1.71
CA THR A 250 21.75 -2.44 -2.78
C THR A 250 22.81 -1.57 -2.14
N LYS A 251 24.02 -1.56 -2.67
CA LYS A 251 25.12 -0.72 -2.18
C LYS A 251 24.96 0.78 -2.52
N SER A 252 23.71 1.27 -2.70
CA SER A 252 23.43 2.67 -2.98
C SER A 252 22.98 3.38 -1.71
N PRO A 253 23.72 4.39 -1.21
CA PRO A 253 23.39 5.05 0.05
C PRO A 253 22.11 5.91 0.02
N TYR A 254 21.49 6.04 -1.14
CA TYR A 254 20.26 6.82 -1.34
C TYR A 254 19.05 5.96 -1.72
N TYR A 255 19.22 4.65 -1.86
CA TYR A 255 18.15 3.74 -2.27
C TYR A 255 17.86 2.73 -1.17
N HIS A 256 16.64 2.73 -0.65
CA HIS A 256 16.21 1.87 0.42
C HIS A 256 14.97 1.08 0.01
N LEU A 257 14.92 -0.19 0.41
CA LEU A 257 13.74 -1.05 0.27
C LEU A 257 13.41 -1.66 1.63
N PHE A 258 12.13 -1.68 1.97
CA PHE A 258 11.64 -2.32 3.18
C PHE A 258 10.39 -3.13 2.89
N ASN A 259 10.32 -4.32 3.47
CA ASN A 259 9.06 -5.02 3.62
C ASN A 259 8.23 -4.33 4.71
N ILE A 260 6.94 -4.13 4.44
CA ILE A 260 6.01 -3.60 5.42
C ILE A 260 4.82 -4.56 5.56
N GLY A 261 4.76 -5.26 6.69
CA GLY A 261 3.84 -6.35 6.95
C GLY A 261 3.77 -6.70 8.44
N GLY A 262 2.91 -7.65 8.81
CA GLY A 262 2.70 -8.08 10.19
C GLY A 262 3.65 -9.19 10.65
N SER A 263 4.32 -9.88 9.73
CA SER A 263 5.16 -11.06 10.00
C SER A 263 4.43 -12.14 10.82
N ASN A 264 3.14 -12.29 10.59
CA ASN A 264 2.28 -13.27 11.28
C ASN A 264 1.22 -13.83 10.31
N PRO A 265 1.63 -14.71 9.37
CA PRO A 265 0.72 -15.27 8.38
C PRO A 265 -0.31 -16.20 9.01
N VAL A 266 -1.57 -16.04 8.62
CA VAL A 266 -2.68 -16.91 9.06
C VAL A 266 -3.34 -17.59 7.87
N PRO A 267 -3.93 -18.81 8.06
CA PRO A 267 -4.75 -19.46 7.04
C PRO A 267 -5.95 -18.60 6.65
N VAL A 268 -6.30 -18.57 5.37
CA VAL A 268 -7.53 -17.87 4.91
C VAL A 268 -8.78 -18.42 5.60
N LEU A 269 -8.78 -19.72 5.95
CA LEU A 269 -9.88 -20.32 6.71
C LEU A 269 -10.06 -19.69 8.09
N GLU A 270 -8.97 -19.51 8.85
CA GLU A 270 -8.97 -18.84 10.16
C GLU A 270 -9.42 -17.38 10.03
N PHE A 271 -8.93 -16.69 9.01
CA PHE A 271 -9.37 -15.33 8.69
C PHE A 271 -10.91 -15.29 8.52
N VAL A 272 -11.50 -16.22 7.77
CA VAL A 272 -12.95 -16.28 7.55
C VAL A 272 -13.69 -16.59 8.87
N GLU A 273 -13.15 -17.43 9.72
CA GLU A 273 -13.75 -17.75 11.03
C GLU A 273 -13.79 -16.55 11.98
N ILE A 274 -12.71 -15.76 12.00
CA ILE A 274 -12.68 -14.50 12.76
C ILE A 274 -13.72 -13.52 12.20
N LEU A 275 -13.83 -13.41 10.87
CA LEU A 275 -14.79 -12.53 10.22
C LEU A 275 -16.26 -12.96 10.49
N GLU A 276 -16.56 -14.26 10.43
CA GLU A 276 -17.87 -14.81 10.80
C GLU A 276 -18.26 -14.47 12.25
N ASN A 277 -17.30 -14.61 13.16
CA ASN A 277 -17.54 -14.30 14.57
C ASN A 277 -17.79 -12.79 14.78
N ALA A 278 -17.05 -11.92 14.07
CA ALA A 278 -17.27 -10.47 14.11
C ALA A 278 -18.63 -10.06 13.52
N LEU A 279 -19.10 -10.76 12.47
CA LEU A 279 -20.38 -10.52 11.81
C LEU A 279 -21.58 -11.19 12.52
N GLY A 280 -21.34 -12.09 13.46
CA GLY A 280 -22.40 -12.93 14.05
C GLY A 280 -23.11 -13.84 13.04
N LYS A 281 -22.51 -14.10 11.86
CA LYS A 281 -23.12 -14.82 10.75
C LYS A 281 -22.15 -15.77 10.07
N LYS A 282 -22.59 -17.01 9.80
CA LYS A 282 -21.76 -18.01 9.13
C LYS A 282 -21.75 -17.83 7.62
N ALA A 283 -20.58 -18.03 7.01
CA ALA A 283 -20.39 -18.06 5.56
C ALA A 283 -20.92 -19.36 4.96
N ILE A 284 -21.47 -19.28 3.76
CA ILE A 284 -21.68 -20.44 2.91
C ILE A 284 -20.38 -20.70 2.17
N ARG A 285 -19.58 -21.65 2.67
CA ARG A 285 -18.22 -21.93 2.18
C ARG A 285 -18.25 -22.95 1.05
N GLU A 286 -17.57 -22.67 -0.06
CA GLU A 286 -17.29 -23.60 -1.15
C GLU A 286 -15.77 -23.82 -1.18
N LEU A 287 -15.35 -25.02 -0.77
CA LEU A 287 -13.94 -25.39 -0.77
C LEU A 287 -13.54 -25.82 -2.18
N VAL A 288 -12.57 -25.13 -2.78
CA VAL A 288 -12.09 -25.43 -4.12
C VAL A 288 -10.59 -25.75 -4.11
N GLY A 289 -10.12 -26.38 -5.18
CA GLY A 289 -8.72 -26.75 -5.32
C GLY A 289 -7.78 -25.53 -5.41
N PHE A 290 -6.49 -25.79 -5.53
CA PHE A 290 -5.47 -24.76 -5.71
C PHE A 290 -5.70 -24.00 -7.02
N GLN A 291 -5.61 -22.68 -7.01
CA GLN A 291 -5.77 -21.84 -8.19
C GLN A 291 -4.40 -21.61 -8.84
N ALA A 292 -4.30 -21.84 -10.15
CA ALA A 292 -3.07 -21.55 -10.90
C ALA A 292 -2.67 -20.07 -10.77
N GLY A 293 -1.39 -19.82 -10.47
CA GLY A 293 -0.85 -18.47 -10.27
C GLY A 293 -1.07 -17.91 -8.86
N ASP A 294 -1.72 -18.64 -7.95
CA ASP A 294 -1.75 -18.27 -6.52
C ASP A 294 -0.50 -18.78 -5.81
N VAL A 295 -0.07 -18.11 -4.74
CA VAL A 295 1.06 -18.55 -3.90
C VAL A 295 0.54 -19.15 -2.61
N PHE A 296 1.22 -20.22 -2.12
CA PHE A 296 0.79 -20.89 -0.90
C PHE A 296 0.90 -20.00 0.33
N SER A 297 2.02 -19.30 0.49
CA SER A 297 2.28 -18.43 1.65
C SER A 297 2.81 -17.07 1.21
N THR A 298 2.37 -16.03 1.90
CA THR A 298 3.02 -14.72 1.88
C THR A 298 3.33 -14.31 3.31
N GLU A 299 4.62 -14.13 3.62
CA GLU A 299 5.11 -13.75 4.94
C GLU A 299 6.24 -12.74 4.78
N ALA A 300 6.15 -11.60 5.46
CA ALA A 300 7.17 -10.57 5.44
C ALA A 300 8.29 -10.86 6.45
N GLU A 301 9.55 -10.78 6.03
CA GLU A 301 10.65 -10.52 6.95
C GLU A 301 10.73 -9.01 7.15
N THR A 302 10.46 -8.52 8.35
CA THR A 302 10.30 -7.07 8.65
C THR A 302 11.34 -6.52 9.60
N LYS A 303 12.32 -7.33 10.04
CA LYS A 303 13.30 -6.92 11.05
C LYS A 303 14.10 -5.69 10.66
N THR A 304 14.39 -5.51 9.36
CA THR A 304 15.10 -4.34 8.85
C THR A 304 14.30 -3.07 9.11
N LEU A 305 13.01 -3.07 8.73
CA LEU A 305 12.10 -1.95 9.01
C LEU A 305 11.90 -1.75 10.51
N GLU A 306 11.57 -2.82 11.25
CA GLU A 306 11.31 -2.76 12.71
C GLU A 306 12.48 -2.13 13.46
N SER A 307 13.72 -2.53 13.11
CA SER A 307 14.92 -1.96 13.72
C SER A 307 15.12 -0.49 13.37
N PHE A 308 14.84 -0.11 12.12
CA PHE A 308 14.98 1.26 11.66
C PHE A 308 13.97 2.22 12.33
N ILE A 309 12.70 1.82 12.40
CA ILE A 309 11.62 2.67 12.95
C ILE A 309 11.38 2.46 14.44
N ASN A 310 12.06 1.51 15.07
CA ASN A 310 11.81 1.06 16.45
C ASN A 310 10.32 0.82 16.73
N PHE A 311 9.68 0.05 15.84
CA PHE A 311 8.25 -0.26 15.94
C PHE A 311 7.95 -1.60 15.27
N LYS A 312 7.02 -2.34 15.84
CA LYS A 312 6.45 -3.56 15.30
C LYS A 312 4.94 -3.48 15.30
N PRO A 313 4.22 -3.95 14.27
CA PRO A 313 2.78 -4.08 14.27
C PRO A 313 2.25 -4.83 15.50
N THR A 314 1.20 -4.29 16.12
CA THR A 314 0.68 -4.79 17.41
C THR A 314 -0.78 -5.19 17.35
N ILE A 315 -1.55 -4.67 16.40
CA ILE A 315 -2.99 -4.92 16.31
C ILE A 315 -3.23 -6.35 15.80
N THR A 316 -3.95 -7.13 16.59
CA THR A 316 -4.27 -8.51 16.23
C THR A 316 -5.30 -8.56 15.10
N LEU A 317 -5.30 -9.65 14.32
CA LEU A 317 -6.26 -9.85 13.24
C LEU A 317 -7.72 -9.80 13.74
N LYS A 318 -7.96 -10.33 14.94
CA LYS A 318 -9.29 -10.32 15.57
C LYS A 318 -9.77 -8.90 15.89
N GLU A 319 -8.90 -8.08 16.48
CA GLU A 319 -9.21 -6.68 16.79
C GLU A 319 -9.46 -5.88 15.52
N GLY A 320 -8.53 -5.94 14.57
CA GLY A 320 -8.64 -5.16 13.34
C GLY A 320 -9.83 -5.58 12.44
N LEU A 321 -10.20 -6.87 12.40
CA LEU A 321 -11.41 -7.29 11.70
C LEU A 321 -12.69 -6.86 12.43
N GLY A 322 -12.68 -6.80 13.76
CA GLY A 322 -13.77 -6.23 14.54
C GLY A 322 -14.04 -4.78 14.16
N GLU A 323 -12.99 -3.95 14.18
CA GLU A 323 -13.05 -2.54 13.78
C GLU A 323 -13.52 -2.37 12.32
N PHE A 324 -13.03 -3.23 11.41
CA PHE A 324 -13.48 -3.21 10.02
C PHE A 324 -14.97 -3.52 9.88
N VAL A 325 -15.46 -4.55 10.57
CA VAL A 325 -16.87 -4.96 10.52
C VAL A 325 -17.77 -3.87 11.09
N GLU A 326 -17.42 -3.30 12.25
CA GLU A 326 -18.17 -2.19 12.83
C GLU A 326 -18.27 -0.99 11.88
N TRP A 327 -17.14 -0.61 11.28
CA TRP A 327 -17.12 0.44 10.24
C TRP A 327 -18.01 0.05 9.06
N TYR A 328 -17.91 -1.18 8.55
CA TYR A 328 -18.64 -1.63 7.37
C TYR A 328 -20.16 -1.54 7.59
N LEU A 329 -20.64 -2.08 8.71
CA LEU A 329 -22.06 -2.05 9.04
C LEU A 329 -22.58 -0.61 9.19
N ARG A 330 -21.83 0.25 9.86
CA ARG A 330 -22.17 1.66 10.02
C ARG A 330 -22.18 2.42 8.69
N TYR A 331 -21.15 2.24 7.87
CA TYR A 331 -21.01 2.95 6.58
C TYR A 331 -22.14 2.57 5.62
N TYR A 332 -22.47 1.28 5.53
CA TYR A 332 -23.55 0.79 4.67
C TYR A 332 -24.93 0.80 5.31
N ARG A 333 -25.06 1.30 6.55
CA ARG A 333 -26.32 1.35 7.32
C ARG A 333 -27.01 -0.01 7.44
N ILE A 334 -26.23 -1.06 7.66
CA ILE A 334 -26.73 -2.42 7.83
C ILE A 334 -27.00 -2.61 9.33
N PRO A 335 -28.23 -3.02 9.72
CA PRO A 335 -28.52 -3.37 11.13
C PRO A 335 -27.64 -4.50 11.63
N HIS A 336 -27.23 -4.41 12.89
CA HIS A 336 -26.55 -5.50 13.60
C HIS A 336 -27.49 -6.65 13.84
#